data_81b1231b94e2ee2f2c83804912b67e1a
#
_entry.id   81b1231b94e2ee2f2c83804912b67e1a
#
_cell.length_a   1.000
_cell.length_b   1.000
_cell.length_c   1.000
_cell.angle_alpha   90.00
_cell.angle_beta   90.00
_cell.angle_gamma   90.00
#
_symmetry.space_group_name_H-M   'P 1'
#
loop_
_entity.id
_entity.type
_entity.pdbx_description
1 polymer ?
#
loop_
_entity_poly.entity_id
_entity_poly.type
_entity_poly.pdbx_seq_one_letter_code
_entity_poly.pdbx_strand_id
1 'polypeptide(L)'
;MTEPDVDVARTFLDVLRTAAQTGDRSALYPLLADDVEWLTPQRDVEGIEAAQQELTWIKPPDTLELEFDEPNLSDLGGGHVVSDVHEVYRVKGTGEFAYARDRRIDLTIRDGKVARYEMRIVG
;
A
#
# COMPACT_ATOMS: atom_id res chain seq x y z
N MET A 1 6.77 4.69 24.72
CA MET A 1 7.79 4.62 23.64
C MET A 1 7.11 4.40 22.32
N THR A 2 7.30 5.29 21.36
CA THR A 2 6.71 5.14 20.02
C THR A 2 7.50 4.14 19.20
N GLU A 3 6.80 3.37 18.36
CA GLU A 3 7.47 2.49 17.41
C GLU A 3 8.31 3.31 16.43
N PRO A 4 9.46 2.79 15.98
CA PRO A 4 10.18 3.40 14.88
C PRO A 4 9.30 3.54 13.65
N ASP A 5 9.46 4.64 12.92
CA ASP A 5 8.63 4.91 11.74
C ASP A 5 8.74 3.80 10.68
N VAL A 6 9.92 3.19 10.54
CA VAL A 6 10.11 2.08 9.61
C VAL A 6 9.26 0.85 9.99
N ASP A 7 9.06 0.60 11.29
CA ASP A 7 8.22 -0.51 11.74
C ASP A 7 6.74 -0.23 11.49
N VAL A 8 6.31 1.01 11.68
CA VAL A 8 4.94 1.42 11.34
C VAL A 8 4.71 1.25 9.83
N ALA A 9 5.66 1.68 9.01
CA ALA A 9 5.59 1.53 7.55
C ALA A 9 5.53 0.06 7.15
N ARG A 10 6.34 -0.81 7.77
CA ARG A 10 6.35 -2.24 7.49
C ARG A 10 4.99 -2.88 7.82
N THR A 11 4.45 -2.56 8.99
CA THR A 11 3.12 -3.05 9.39
C THR A 11 2.06 -2.60 8.41
N PHE A 12 2.09 -1.33 8.02
CA PHE A 12 1.14 -0.79 7.05
C PHE A 12 1.23 -1.53 5.70
N LEU A 13 2.43 -1.74 5.19
CA LEU A 13 2.62 -2.41 3.90
C LEU A 13 2.21 -3.88 3.95
N ASP A 14 2.44 -4.57 5.07
CA ASP A 14 1.98 -5.95 5.24
C ASP A 14 0.45 -6.03 5.25
N VAL A 15 -0.20 -5.11 5.94
CA VAL A 15 -1.67 -5.02 5.97
C VAL A 15 -2.22 -4.64 4.61
N LEU A 16 -1.57 -3.71 3.91
CA LEU A 16 -1.95 -3.30 2.55
C LEU A 16 -1.87 -4.49 1.57
N ARG A 17 -0.81 -5.29 1.67
CA ARG A 17 -0.64 -6.49 0.86
C ARG A 17 -1.77 -7.48 1.09
N THR A 18 -2.10 -7.76 2.35
CA THR A 18 -3.19 -8.65 2.72
C THR A 18 -4.53 -8.12 2.19
N ALA A 19 -4.78 -6.82 2.30
CA ALA A 19 -5.99 -6.20 1.77
C ALA A 19 -6.08 -6.35 0.24
N ALA A 20 -4.96 -6.19 -0.45
CA ALA A 20 -4.91 -6.35 -1.91
C ALA A 20 -5.17 -7.80 -2.33
N GLN A 21 -4.77 -8.78 -1.53
CA GLN A 21 -4.97 -10.20 -1.82
C GLN A 21 -6.38 -10.69 -1.46
N THR A 22 -6.93 -10.21 -0.35
CA THR A 22 -8.19 -10.74 0.20
C THR A 22 -9.39 -9.82 -0.03
N GLY A 23 -9.15 -8.53 -0.24
CA GLY A 23 -10.20 -7.52 -0.31
C GLY A 23 -10.65 -7.00 1.06
N ASP A 24 -10.11 -7.54 2.15
CA ASP A 24 -10.42 -7.07 3.50
C ASP A 24 -9.53 -5.87 3.84
N ARG A 25 -10.14 -4.69 3.95
CA ARG A 25 -9.47 -3.41 4.17
C ARG A 25 -9.56 -2.91 5.61
N SER A 26 -10.30 -3.61 6.45
CA SER A 26 -10.65 -3.11 7.78
C SER A 26 -9.43 -2.83 8.67
N ALA A 27 -8.37 -3.61 8.51
CA ALA A 27 -7.15 -3.44 9.29
C ALA A 27 -6.29 -2.24 8.82
N LEU A 28 -6.55 -1.69 7.63
CA LEU A 28 -5.83 -0.51 7.13
C LEU A 28 -6.29 0.78 7.82
N TYR A 29 -7.58 0.91 8.09
CA TYR A 29 -8.15 2.16 8.52
C TYR A 29 -7.56 2.71 9.83
N PRO A 30 -7.31 1.87 10.86
CA PRO A 30 -6.68 2.37 12.10
C PRO A 30 -5.25 2.86 11.91
N LEU A 31 -4.59 2.46 10.81
CA LEU A 31 -3.21 2.83 10.51
C LEU A 31 -3.08 4.17 9.79
N LEU A 32 -4.21 4.75 9.36
CA LEU A 32 -4.24 6.00 8.60
C LEU A 32 -4.55 7.18 9.52
N ALA A 33 -3.86 8.31 9.29
CA ALA A 33 -4.20 9.56 9.95
C ALA A 33 -5.54 10.08 9.41
N ASP A 34 -6.28 10.84 10.22
CA ASP A 34 -7.58 11.39 9.83
C ASP A 34 -7.50 12.30 8.61
N ASP A 35 -6.39 12.99 8.45
CA ASP A 35 -6.12 13.91 7.34
C ASP A 35 -5.20 13.31 6.29
N VAL A 36 -5.12 11.99 6.18
CA VAL A 36 -4.22 11.30 5.28
C VAL A 36 -4.35 11.80 3.84
N GLU A 37 -3.20 12.03 3.20
CA GLU A 37 -3.13 12.29 1.77
C GLU A 37 -2.89 10.98 1.04
N TRP A 38 -3.77 10.64 0.10
CA TRP A 38 -3.70 9.38 -0.64
C TRP A 38 -3.53 9.69 -2.12
N LEU A 39 -2.30 9.54 -2.60
CA LEU A 39 -1.89 9.97 -3.93
C LEU A 39 -1.56 8.78 -4.80
N THR A 40 -2.25 8.65 -5.92
CA THR A 40 -2.04 7.58 -6.89
C THR A 40 -1.96 8.16 -8.29
N PRO A 41 -1.50 7.40 -9.30
CA PRO A 41 -1.48 7.90 -10.67
C PRO A 41 -2.86 8.28 -11.21
N GLN A 42 -3.93 7.70 -10.67
CA GLN A 42 -5.28 7.95 -11.12
C GLN A 42 -5.91 9.16 -10.43
N ARG A 43 -5.55 9.40 -9.15
CA ARG A 43 -6.27 10.40 -8.35
C ARG A 43 -5.51 10.75 -7.08
N ASP A 44 -5.60 12.02 -6.70
CA ASP A 44 -5.12 12.50 -5.41
C ASP A 44 -6.33 12.85 -4.55
N VAL A 45 -6.41 12.27 -3.35
CA VAL A 45 -7.50 12.53 -2.40
C VAL A 45 -6.92 12.86 -1.03
N GLU A 46 -7.70 13.53 -0.20
CA GLU A 46 -7.33 13.90 1.15
C GLU A 46 -8.43 13.53 2.13
N GLY A 47 -8.04 13.05 3.30
CA GLY A 47 -8.96 12.65 4.36
C GLY A 47 -9.27 11.17 4.35
N ILE A 48 -9.59 10.64 5.53
CA ILE A 48 -9.77 9.19 5.71
C ILE A 48 -10.97 8.65 4.92
N GLU A 49 -12.05 9.41 4.82
CA GLU A 49 -13.23 8.95 4.08
C GLU A 49 -12.94 8.80 2.58
N ALA A 50 -12.23 9.78 2.01
CA ALA A 50 -11.85 9.72 0.60
C ALA A 50 -10.85 8.59 0.35
N ALA A 51 -9.89 8.39 1.25
CA ALA A 51 -8.95 7.28 1.16
C ALA A 51 -9.67 5.93 1.24
N GLN A 52 -10.66 5.79 2.09
CA GLN A 52 -11.47 4.57 2.18
C GLN A 52 -12.18 4.26 0.87
N GLN A 53 -12.69 5.27 0.17
CA GLN A 53 -13.30 5.08 -1.14
C GLN A 53 -12.30 4.62 -2.18
N GLU A 54 -11.09 5.19 -2.20
CA GLU A 54 -10.03 4.75 -3.11
C GLU A 54 -9.62 3.31 -2.86
N LEU A 55 -9.61 2.88 -1.60
CA LEU A 55 -9.25 1.53 -1.21
C LEU A 55 -10.28 0.47 -1.65
N THR A 56 -11.48 0.88 -2.10
CA THR A 56 -12.45 -0.09 -2.64
C THR A 56 -11.93 -0.81 -3.88
N TRP A 57 -10.95 -0.23 -4.58
CA TRP A 57 -10.39 -0.77 -5.81
C TRP A 57 -9.07 -1.52 -5.59
N ILE A 58 -8.71 -1.82 -4.34
CA ILE A 58 -7.40 -2.40 -4.03
C ILE A 58 -7.25 -3.84 -4.51
N LYS A 59 -8.34 -4.60 -4.52
CA LYS A 59 -8.30 -6.01 -4.90
C LYS A 59 -8.33 -6.15 -6.43
N PRO A 60 -7.48 -7.03 -7.01
CA PRO A 60 -7.54 -7.32 -8.45
C PRO A 60 -8.85 -8.02 -8.82
N PRO A 61 -9.18 -8.08 -10.12
CA PRO A 61 -10.33 -8.86 -10.59
C PRO A 61 -10.29 -10.30 -10.09
N ASP A 62 -11.45 -10.92 -9.90
CA ASP A 62 -11.57 -12.29 -9.38
C ASP A 62 -10.89 -13.35 -10.27
N THR A 63 -10.58 -13.01 -11.51
CA THR A 63 -9.86 -13.89 -12.44
C THR A 63 -8.36 -13.92 -12.21
N LEU A 64 -7.82 -13.03 -11.39
CA LEU A 64 -6.38 -12.87 -11.16
C LEU A 64 -6.03 -13.05 -9.69
N GLU A 65 -4.83 -13.60 -9.47
CA GLU A 65 -4.19 -13.66 -8.16
C GLU A 65 -3.00 -12.73 -8.15
N LEU A 66 -2.79 -12.06 -7.02
CA LEU A 66 -1.71 -11.09 -6.85
C LEU A 66 -0.66 -11.66 -5.90
N GLU A 67 0.59 -11.68 -6.35
CA GLU A 67 1.75 -12.04 -5.55
C GLU A 67 2.65 -10.81 -5.35
N PHE A 68 3.22 -10.69 -4.17
CA PHE A 68 4.17 -9.64 -3.84
C PHE A 68 5.47 -10.25 -3.32
N ASP A 69 6.58 -9.61 -3.63
CA ASP A 69 7.81 -9.80 -2.86
C ASP A 69 7.71 -9.04 -1.53
N GLU A 70 8.53 -9.41 -0.55
CA GLU A 70 8.60 -8.67 0.70
C GLU A 70 8.99 -7.21 0.44
N PRO A 71 8.36 -6.25 1.15
CA PRO A 71 8.69 -4.84 0.95
C PRO A 71 10.16 -4.55 1.24
N ASN A 72 10.80 -3.84 0.34
CA ASN A 72 12.15 -3.32 0.54
C ASN A 72 12.03 -1.89 1.04
N LEU A 73 12.31 -1.67 2.32
CA LEU A 73 12.08 -0.40 3.00
C LEU A 73 13.36 0.39 3.17
N SER A 74 13.29 1.69 2.88
CA SER A 74 14.35 2.66 3.14
C SER A 74 13.81 3.79 4.00
N ASP A 75 14.36 3.95 5.20
CA ASP A 75 14.02 5.04 6.11
C ASP A 75 14.88 6.26 5.75
N LEU A 76 14.24 7.31 5.25
CA LEU A 76 14.91 8.54 4.83
C LEU A 76 14.97 9.59 5.94
N GLY A 77 14.43 9.28 7.14
CA GLY A 77 14.37 10.21 8.25
C GLY A 77 13.15 11.13 8.18
N GLY A 78 12.85 11.78 9.30
CA GLY A 78 11.73 12.73 9.37
C GLY A 78 10.36 12.09 9.16
N GLY A 79 10.22 10.80 9.42
CA GLY A 79 8.98 10.06 9.18
C GLY A 79 8.80 9.61 7.74
N HIS A 80 9.77 9.85 6.86
CA HIS A 80 9.67 9.49 5.43
C HIS A 80 10.28 8.11 5.19
N VAL A 81 9.47 7.17 4.70
CA VAL A 81 9.88 5.79 4.38
C VAL A 81 9.45 5.46 2.95
N VAL A 82 10.38 4.89 2.19
CA VAL A 82 10.14 4.53 0.79
C VAL A 82 10.23 3.02 0.64
N SER A 83 9.34 2.44 -0.16
CA SER A 83 9.37 1.02 -0.49
C SER A 83 9.25 0.81 -1.99
N ASP A 84 10.07 -0.11 -2.51
CA ASP A 84 9.92 -0.62 -3.88
C ASP A 84 9.17 -1.96 -3.78
N VAL A 85 8.10 -2.10 -4.56
CA VAL A 85 7.22 -3.28 -4.53
C VAL A 85 7.15 -3.88 -5.93
N HIS A 86 7.46 -5.17 -6.03
CA HIS A 86 7.28 -5.94 -7.26
C HIS A 86 6.01 -6.77 -7.14
N GLU A 87 5.07 -6.56 -8.06
CA GLU A 87 3.79 -7.27 -8.11
C GLU A 87 3.74 -8.18 -9.32
N VAL A 88 3.29 -9.42 -9.11
CA VAL A 88 3.04 -10.38 -10.19
C VAL A 88 1.57 -10.78 -10.16
N TYR A 89 0.92 -10.68 -11.30
CA TYR A 89 -0.47 -11.10 -11.47
C TYR A 89 -0.50 -12.39 -12.26
N ARG A 90 -1.18 -13.41 -11.72
CA ARG A 90 -1.33 -14.72 -12.33
C ARG A 90 -2.81 -15.05 -12.54
N VAL A 91 -3.10 -15.85 -13.53
CA VAL A 91 -4.47 -16.31 -13.78
C VAL A 91 -4.87 -17.29 -12.69
N LYS A 92 -6.00 -17.03 -12.05
CA LYS A 92 -6.53 -17.85 -10.98
C LYS A 92 -6.93 -19.23 -11.52
N GLY A 93 -6.51 -20.27 -10.83
CA GLY A 93 -6.81 -21.66 -11.19
C GLY A 93 -5.77 -22.33 -12.08
N THR A 94 -5.08 -21.59 -12.94
CA THR A 94 -4.02 -22.13 -13.81
C THR A 94 -2.62 -21.74 -13.36
N GLY A 95 -2.50 -20.61 -12.66
CA GLY A 95 -1.20 -20.08 -12.25
C GLY A 95 -0.40 -19.44 -13.38
N GLU A 96 -0.98 -19.30 -14.58
CA GLU A 96 -0.28 -18.69 -15.70
C GLU A 96 0.03 -17.23 -15.42
N PHE A 97 1.22 -16.81 -15.84
CA PHE A 97 1.65 -15.41 -15.73
C PHE A 97 0.75 -14.53 -16.61
N ALA A 98 0.14 -13.50 -16.00
CA ALA A 98 -0.65 -12.52 -16.74
C ALA A 98 0.17 -11.27 -17.01
N TYR A 99 0.66 -10.59 -15.98
CA TYR A 99 1.56 -9.44 -16.10
C TYR A 99 2.23 -9.16 -14.77
N ALA A 100 3.25 -8.31 -14.80
CA ALA A 100 3.95 -7.84 -13.60
C ALA A 100 4.16 -6.34 -13.70
N ARG A 101 4.30 -5.69 -12.53
CA ARG A 101 4.66 -4.28 -12.48
C ARG A 101 5.46 -3.96 -11.24
N ASP A 102 6.29 -2.92 -11.35
CA ASP A 102 7.02 -2.37 -10.23
C ASP A 102 6.39 -1.07 -9.80
N ARG A 103 6.27 -0.90 -8.48
CA ARG A 103 5.72 0.32 -7.90
C ARG A 103 6.66 0.86 -6.85
N ARG A 104 6.66 2.17 -6.70
CA ARG A 104 7.31 2.84 -5.58
C ARG A 104 6.24 3.45 -4.70
N ILE A 105 6.34 3.17 -3.39
CA ILE A 105 5.43 3.70 -2.39
C ILE A 105 6.22 4.59 -1.45
N ASP A 106 5.86 5.87 -1.40
CA ASP A 106 6.41 6.86 -0.47
C ASP A 106 5.42 7.05 0.67
N LEU A 107 5.88 6.83 1.90
CA LEU A 107 5.07 7.00 3.10
C LEU A 107 5.62 8.12 3.97
N THR A 108 4.73 8.93 4.51
CA THR A 108 5.05 9.85 5.60
C THR A 108 4.33 9.35 6.84
N ILE A 109 5.11 9.06 7.89
CA ILE A 109 4.60 8.59 9.16
C ILE A 109 4.59 9.76 10.14
N ARG A 110 3.45 9.94 10.82
CA ARG A 110 3.27 10.97 11.83
C ARG A 110 2.44 10.41 12.98
N ASP A 111 2.97 10.51 14.19
CA ASP A 111 2.28 10.02 15.39
C ASP A 111 1.87 8.55 15.31
N GLY A 112 2.72 7.71 14.72
CA GLY A 112 2.48 6.27 14.59
C GLY A 112 1.46 5.89 13.52
N LYS A 113 1.09 6.83 12.64
CA LYS A 113 0.11 6.58 11.57
C LYS A 113 0.63 7.08 10.24
N VAL A 114 0.09 6.53 9.16
CA VAL A 114 0.39 6.98 7.80
C VAL A 114 -0.37 8.29 7.54
N ALA A 115 0.37 9.38 7.42
CA ALA A 115 -0.18 10.70 7.12
C ALA A 115 -0.18 11.01 5.63
N ARG A 116 0.69 10.35 4.86
CA ARG A 116 0.75 10.51 3.41
C ARG A 116 1.17 9.21 2.75
N TYR A 117 0.44 8.83 1.73
CA TYR A 117 0.73 7.69 0.88
C TYR A 117 0.80 8.19 -0.57
N GLU A 118 1.92 7.95 -1.23
CA GLU A 118 2.06 8.25 -2.66
C GLU A 118 2.59 7.01 -3.37
N MET A 119 1.82 6.54 -4.36
CA MET A 119 2.19 5.38 -5.15
C MET A 119 2.44 5.79 -6.59
N ARG A 120 3.56 5.31 -7.14
CA ARG A 120 3.94 5.53 -8.54
C ARG A 120 4.29 4.20 -9.18
N ILE A 121 3.97 4.08 -10.46
CA ILE A 121 4.38 2.94 -11.27
C ILE A 121 5.74 3.27 -11.88
N VAL A 122 6.72 2.37 -11.72
CA VAL A 122 8.12 2.64 -12.10
C VAL A 122 8.62 1.74 -13.23
N GLY A 123 7.81 0.79 -13.69
CA GLY A 123 8.30 -0.07 -14.74
C GLY A 123 7.27 -0.73 -15.56
#